data_8c54cd385efd1af83b207ecac09e82ea
#
_entry.id   8c54cd385efd1af83b207ecac09e82ea
#
_cell.length_a   1.000
_cell.length_b   1.000
_cell.length_c   1.000
_cell.angle_alpha   90.00
_cell.angle_beta   90.00
_cell.angle_gamma   90.00
#
_symmetry.space_group_name_H-M   'P 1'
#
loop_
_entity.id
_entity.type
_entity.pdbx_description
1 polymer ?
#
loop_
_entity_poly.entity_id
_entity_poly.type
_entity_poly.pdbx_seq_one_letter_code
_entity_poly.pdbx_strand_id
1 'polypeptide(L)'
;CALPIYSAIGCAVFSRFELSNLTVHSLDVRVHKEKQPSSRPLMQVTAHIGQKELTLFVNHWKSKSGGEEETEIWRDWQESVLAQRVHSMYIEGFEENPIVMCGDFNRSVEDFTLQNGSKAKEGIKVVLRGTDGVLVESVSPWLKKNGSFTTEIGSYFFDGNWERIDNFFFLGDIVVNSFGSVTEPPLADEKSIPQGYNIYTDSGCSDHLPLKCEIII
;
A
#
# COMPACT_ATOMS: atom_id res chain seq x y z
N CYS A 1 10.24 -11.82 -8.33
CA CYS A 1 10.97 -12.69 -7.42
C CYS A 1 10.17 -12.81 -6.12
N ALA A 2 9.71 -14.00 -5.78
CA ALA A 2 9.03 -14.24 -4.50
C ALA A 2 10.08 -14.68 -3.49
N LEU A 3 10.14 -14.01 -2.36
CA LEU A 3 10.96 -14.45 -1.23
C LEU A 3 10.04 -14.82 -0.08
N PRO A 4 9.75 -16.10 0.16
CA PRO A 4 9.10 -16.52 1.38
C PRO A 4 10.14 -16.55 2.51
N ILE A 5 10.11 -15.56 3.36
CA ILE A 5 10.88 -15.58 4.60
C ILE A 5 9.89 -15.69 5.76
N TYR A 6 9.75 -16.88 6.33
CA TYR A 6 9.00 -17.19 7.56
C TYR A 6 7.46 -17.05 7.55
N SER A 7 6.82 -16.76 6.42
CA SER A 7 5.36 -16.74 6.28
C SER A 7 4.97 -17.42 4.97
N ALA A 8 3.83 -18.13 4.96
CA ALA A 8 3.26 -18.71 3.73
C ALA A 8 2.77 -17.64 2.74
N ILE A 9 2.65 -16.38 3.18
CA ILE A 9 2.17 -15.25 2.40
C ILE A 9 3.29 -14.21 2.31
N GLY A 10 3.68 -13.84 1.10
CA GLY A 10 4.71 -12.83 0.81
C GLY A 10 4.23 -11.81 -0.21
N CYS A 11 5.13 -10.84 -0.51
CA CYS A 11 4.93 -9.89 -1.60
C CYS A 11 5.67 -10.37 -2.85
N ALA A 12 5.13 -10.06 -4.03
CA ALA A 12 5.77 -10.35 -5.32
C ALA A 12 5.51 -9.19 -6.30
N VAL A 13 6.48 -8.98 -7.19
CA VAL A 13 6.35 -8.02 -8.30
C VAL A 13 6.56 -8.76 -9.61
N PHE A 14 5.63 -8.63 -10.53
CA PHE A 14 5.74 -9.08 -11.91
C PHE A 14 5.77 -7.86 -12.82
N SER A 15 6.72 -7.79 -13.73
CA SER A 15 6.90 -6.62 -14.59
C SER A 15 7.28 -7.04 -16.01
N ARG A 16 6.80 -6.26 -16.98
CA ARG A 16 7.31 -6.27 -18.36
C ARG A 16 8.53 -5.35 -18.54
N PHE A 17 8.75 -4.47 -17.57
CA PHE A 17 9.91 -3.59 -17.54
C PHE A 17 11.04 -4.26 -16.77
N GLU A 18 12.27 -3.87 -17.07
CA GLU A 18 13.44 -4.30 -16.32
C GLU A 18 13.31 -3.84 -14.87
N LEU A 19 13.63 -4.74 -13.93
CA LEU A 19 13.65 -4.47 -12.50
C LEU A 19 15.06 -4.53 -11.97
N SER A 20 15.43 -3.58 -11.14
CA SER A 20 16.74 -3.52 -10.46
C SER A 20 16.59 -3.12 -8.99
N ASN A 21 17.71 -3.07 -8.28
CA ASN A 21 17.82 -2.54 -6.91
C ASN A 21 16.81 -3.17 -5.94
N LEU A 22 16.54 -4.48 -6.08
CA LEU A 22 15.66 -5.18 -5.15
C LEU A 22 16.27 -5.16 -3.75
N THR A 23 15.57 -4.52 -2.83
CA THR A 23 15.90 -4.49 -1.41
C THR A 23 14.71 -5.01 -0.60
N VAL A 24 15.00 -5.86 0.38
CA VAL A 24 14.01 -6.42 1.29
C VAL A 24 14.33 -5.89 2.69
N HIS A 25 13.49 -4.98 3.18
CA HIS A 25 13.65 -4.40 4.50
C HIS A 25 12.95 -5.26 5.54
N SER A 26 13.71 -5.78 6.50
CA SER A 26 13.13 -6.49 7.64
C SER A 26 12.33 -5.53 8.51
N LEU A 27 11.17 -5.99 8.95
CA LEU A 27 10.33 -5.30 9.93
C LEU A 27 10.49 -5.90 11.34
N ASP A 28 11.49 -6.74 11.54
CA ASP A 28 11.77 -7.32 12.86
C ASP A 28 12.30 -6.25 13.80
N VAL A 29 11.56 -6.04 14.88
CA VAL A 29 11.95 -5.16 15.97
C VAL A 29 12.42 -6.04 17.13
N ARG A 30 13.68 -5.93 17.50
CA ARG A 30 14.20 -6.58 18.72
C ARG A 30 13.99 -5.66 19.92
N VAL A 31 12.74 -5.38 20.27
CA VAL A 31 12.41 -4.62 21.47
C VAL A 31 11.95 -5.57 22.56
N HIS A 32 12.78 -5.70 23.60
CA HIS A 32 12.45 -6.22 24.92
C HIS A 32 11.44 -7.36 25.03
N LYS A 33 11.87 -8.62 24.85
CA LYS A 33 11.16 -9.84 25.32
C LYS A 33 9.69 -10.03 24.88
N GLU A 34 9.07 -9.06 24.22
CA GLU A 34 7.72 -9.21 23.68
C GLU A 34 7.74 -10.04 22.40
N LYS A 35 6.75 -10.91 22.26
CA LYS A 35 6.60 -11.72 21.05
C LYS A 35 6.11 -10.80 19.93
N GLN A 36 7.01 -10.43 19.05
CA GLN A 36 6.63 -9.77 17.82
C GLN A 36 5.82 -10.72 16.95
N PRO A 37 4.68 -10.29 16.37
CA PRO A 37 3.99 -11.07 15.36
C PRO A 37 4.88 -11.25 14.12
N SER A 38 4.69 -12.35 13.41
CA SER A 38 5.35 -12.54 12.12
C SER A 38 4.96 -11.39 11.18
N SER A 39 5.93 -10.60 10.77
CA SER A 39 5.75 -9.48 9.85
C SER A 39 6.27 -9.86 8.47
N ARG A 40 5.56 -9.43 7.44
CA ARG A 40 6.04 -9.54 6.06
C ARG A 40 7.00 -8.39 5.81
N PRO A 41 8.16 -8.65 5.16
CA PRO A 41 9.12 -7.59 4.91
C PRO A 41 8.56 -6.55 3.92
N LEU A 42 9.02 -5.31 4.05
CA LEU A 42 8.81 -4.27 3.05
C LEU A 42 9.74 -4.55 1.86
N MET A 43 9.18 -4.67 0.66
CA MET A 43 9.94 -4.85 -0.57
C MET A 43 10.10 -3.50 -1.28
N GLN A 44 11.32 -3.18 -1.69
CA GLN A 44 11.65 -2.03 -2.53
C GLN A 44 12.28 -2.52 -3.82
N VAL A 45 11.86 -1.99 -4.95
CA VAL A 45 12.40 -2.33 -6.27
C VAL A 45 12.29 -1.14 -7.22
N THR A 46 13.24 -0.99 -8.14
CA THR A 46 13.21 0.02 -9.20
C THR A 46 12.78 -0.62 -10.51
N ALA A 47 11.78 -0.03 -11.18
CA ALA A 47 11.35 -0.37 -12.52
C ALA A 47 11.89 0.67 -13.53
N HIS A 48 12.51 0.21 -14.62
CA HIS A 48 13.05 1.06 -15.68
C HIS A 48 12.03 1.20 -16.81
N ILE A 49 11.44 2.39 -16.94
CA ILE A 49 10.37 2.69 -17.91
C ILE A 49 10.90 3.70 -18.94
N GLY A 50 11.47 3.19 -20.02
CA GLY A 50 12.19 4.01 -20.99
C GLY A 50 13.45 4.61 -20.40
N GLN A 51 13.50 5.94 -20.28
CA GLN A 51 14.61 6.67 -19.65
C GLN A 51 14.31 7.09 -18.20
N LYS A 52 13.16 6.69 -17.66
CA LYS A 52 12.73 7.03 -16.32
C LYS A 52 12.82 5.83 -15.38
N GLU A 53 13.03 6.12 -14.13
CA GLU A 53 13.02 5.14 -13.06
C GLU A 53 11.80 5.37 -12.17
N LEU A 54 11.13 4.28 -11.79
CA LEU A 54 10.02 4.27 -10.85
C LEU A 54 10.39 3.39 -9.67
N THR A 55 10.44 3.94 -8.48
CA THR A 55 10.62 3.14 -7.27
C THR A 55 9.28 2.64 -6.76
N LEU A 56 9.22 1.34 -6.50
CA LEU A 56 8.06 0.67 -5.93
C LEU A 56 8.40 0.20 -4.51
N PHE A 57 7.53 0.54 -3.56
CA PHE A 57 7.49 -0.06 -2.23
C PHE A 57 6.24 -0.93 -2.13
N VAL A 58 6.44 -2.24 -1.98
CA VAL A 58 5.34 -3.21 -1.89
C VAL A 58 5.17 -3.66 -0.45
N ASN A 59 3.96 -3.49 0.05
CA ASN A 59 3.60 -3.63 1.44
C ASN A 59 2.56 -4.75 1.63
N HIS A 60 2.64 -5.43 2.77
CA HIS A 60 1.56 -6.21 3.33
C HIS A 60 1.67 -6.14 4.86
N TRP A 61 0.92 -5.23 5.43
CA TRP A 61 1.03 -4.91 6.86
C TRP A 61 0.33 -5.93 7.76
N LYS A 62 0.46 -5.76 9.07
CA LYS A 62 -0.16 -6.63 10.05
C LYS A 62 -1.67 -6.52 9.97
N SER A 63 -2.32 -7.67 9.78
CA SER A 63 -3.79 -7.75 9.75
C SER A 63 -4.41 -7.35 11.08
N LYS A 64 -5.68 -6.93 11.05
CA LYS A 64 -6.51 -6.63 12.21
C LYS A 64 -6.88 -7.90 13.03
N SER A 65 -6.50 -9.08 12.53
CA SER A 65 -6.71 -10.34 13.23
C SER A 65 -5.96 -10.39 14.57
N GLY A 66 -6.69 -10.65 15.63
CA GLY A 66 -6.21 -10.57 17.01
C GLY A 66 -6.65 -9.31 17.76
N GLY A 67 -7.48 -8.48 17.11
CA GLY A 67 -7.96 -7.20 17.61
C GLY A 67 -7.36 -6.03 16.84
N GLU A 68 -8.21 -5.11 16.44
CA GLU A 68 -7.78 -3.94 15.65
C GLU A 68 -6.86 -3.02 16.46
N GLU A 69 -7.27 -2.71 17.70
CA GLU A 69 -6.51 -1.87 18.63
C GLU A 69 -5.21 -2.54 19.06
N GLU A 70 -5.24 -3.84 19.38
CA GLU A 70 -4.08 -4.63 19.82
C GLU A 70 -3.01 -4.78 18.73
N THR A 71 -3.43 -4.71 17.48
CA THR A 71 -2.51 -4.84 16.33
C THR A 71 -2.09 -3.51 15.72
N GLU A 72 -2.67 -2.38 16.15
CA GLU A 72 -2.40 -1.05 15.59
C GLU A 72 -0.94 -0.62 15.77
N ILE A 73 -0.34 -0.89 16.90
CA ILE A 73 1.08 -0.60 17.16
C ILE A 73 2.02 -1.18 16.09
N TRP A 74 1.65 -2.32 15.51
CA TRP A 74 2.47 -2.95 14.47
C TRP A 74 2.28 -2.28 13.11
N ARG A 75 1.09 -1.78 12.82
CA ARG A 75 0.83 -0.96 11.62
C ARG A 75 1.50 0.41 11.73
N ASP A 76 1.48 1.04 12.91
CA ASP A 76 2.23 2.27 13.18
C ASP A 76 3.74 2.08 12.99
N TRP A 77 4.26 0.95 13.46
CA TRP A 77 5.66 0.61 13.23
C TRP A 77 5.97 0.43 11.74
N GLN A 78 5.12 -0.26 10.99
CA GLN A 78 5.28 -0.50 9.56
C GLN A 78 5.17 0.81 8.76
N GLU A 79 4.24 1.70 9.13
CA GLU A 79 4.16 3.07 8.60
C GLU A 79 5.47 3.83 8.82
N SER A 80 5.97 3.78 10.04
CA SER A 80 7.20 4.47 10.41
C SER A 80 8.40 3.98 9.60
N VAL A 81 8.56 2.68 9.42
CA VAL A 81 9.64 2.12 8.59
C VAL A 81 9.49 2.55 7.13
N LEU A 82 8.29 2.49 6.57
CA LEU A 82 8.05 2.93 5.20
C LEU A 82 8.39 4.42 5.03
N ALA A 83 7.89 5.28 5.91
CA ALA A 83 8.16 6.71 5.87
C ALA A 83 9.66 7.01 5.96
N GLN A 84 10.39 6.33 6.85
CA GLN A 84 11.85 6.47 6.98
C GLN A 84 12.60 6.05 5.71
N ARG A 85 12.19 4.96 5.06
CA ARG A 85 12.84 4.48 3.83
C ARG A 85 12.60 5.43 2.66
N VAL A 86 11.38 5.92 2.51
CA VAL A 86 11.05 6.92 1.49
C VAL A 86 11.83 8.22 1.76
N HIS A 87 11.84 8.69 3.00
CA HIS A 87 12.58 9.91 3.39
C HIS A 87 14.10 9.78 3.12
N SER A 88 14.69 8.60 3.41
CA SER A 88 16.10 8.35 3.13
C SER A 88 16.45 8.51 1.65
N MET A 89 15.56 8.12 0.73
CA MET A 89 15.78 8.32 -0.70
C MET A 89 15.85 9.80 -1.08
N TYR A 90 15.03 10.66 -0.47
CA TYR A 90 15.11 12.10 -0.70
C TYR A 90 16.47 12.67 -0.26
N ILE A 91 16.98 12.25 0.91
CA ILE A 91 18.29 12.70 1.40
C ILE A 91 19.42 12.21 0.49
N GLU A 92 19.28 11.04 -0.12
CA GLU A 92 20.27 10.44 -1.03
C GLU A 92 20.23 11.06 -2.45
N GLY A 93 19.36 12.02 -2.71
CA GLY A 93 19.27 12.74 -3.99
C GLY A 93 18.36 12.10 -5.03
N PHE A 94 17.48 11.19 -4.62
CA PHE A 94 16.44 10.59 -5.49
C PHE A 94 15.11 11.35 -5.46
N GLU A 95 15.14 12.64 -5.11
CA GLU A 95 13.96 13.49 -4.93
C GLU A 95 13.08 13.61 -6.18
N GLU A 96 13.68 13.52 -7.36
CA GLU A 96 12.98 13.65 -8.64
C GLU A 96 12.37 12.33 -9.13
N ASN A 97 12.77 11.20 -8.55
CA ASN A 97 12.27 9.91 -8.98
C ASN A 97 10.85 9.67 -8.43
N PRO A 98 9.90 9.33 -9.31
CA PRO A 98 8.56 8.97 -8.88
C PRO A 98 8.59 7.72 -8.00
N ILE A 99 7.79 7.75 -6.93
CA ILE A 99 7.69 6.65 -5.97
C ILE A 99 6.23 6.21 -5.88
N VAL A 100 6.01 4.91 -5.95
CA VAL A 100 4.74 4.26 -5.67
C VAL A 100 4.88 3.35 -4.46
N MET A 101 4.10 3.60 -3.44
CA MET A 101 3.92 2.70 -2.31
C MET A 101 2.57 2.00 -2.49
N CYS A 102 2.55 0.67 -2.55
CA CYS A 102 1.33 -0.08 -2.81
C CYS A 102 1.24 -1.38 -2.01
N GLY A 103 0.04 -1.93 -1.93
CA GLY A 103 -0.26 -3.22 -1.31
C GLY A 103 -1.36 -3.14 -0.27
N ASP A 104 -1.46 -4.20 0.52
CA ASP A 104 -2.39 -4.30 1.65
C ASP A 104 -1.75 -3.68 2.90
N PHE A 105 -2.27 -2.52 3.28
CA PHE A 105 -1.82 -1.79 4.48
C PHE A 105 -2.62 -2.20 5.73
N ASN A 106 -3.67 -3.02 5.58
CA ASN A 106 -4.57 -3.38 6.68
C ASN A 106 -5.05 -2.16 7.50
N ARG A 107 -5.02 -0.99 6.86
CA ARG A 107 -5.44 0.31 7.36
C ARG A 107 -6.13 1.06 6.22
N SER A 108 -7.35 1.50 6.45
CA SER A 108 -8.10 2.27 5.47
C SER A 108 -7.44 3.63 5.21
N VAL A 109 -7.60 4.15 3.99
CA VAL A 109 -6.98 5.44 3.61
C VAL A 109 -7.41 6.59 4.52
N GLU A 110 -8.64 6.56 5.04
CA GLU A 110 -9.19 7.52 5.98
C GLU A 110 -8.57 7.49 7.38
N ASP A 111 -7.92 6.37 7.76
CA ASP A 111 -7.28 6.19 9.06
C ASP A 111 -5.83 6.71 9.08
N PHE A 112 -5.29 7.07 7.92
CA PHE A 112 -4.03 7.79 7.85
C PHE A 112 -4.23 9.27 8.19
N THR A 113 -3.15 9.95 8.55
CA THR A 113 -3.18 11.40 8.73
C THR A 113 -3.45 12.08 7.39
N LEU A 114 -4.56 12.83 7.32
CA LEU A 114 -4.94 13.59 6.13
C LEU A 114 -4.70 15.08 6.39
N GLN A 115 -4.11 15.77 5.42
CA GLN A 115 -3.91 17.22 5.49
C GLN A 115 -4.14 17.88 4.13
N ASN A 116 -4.44 19.18 4.14
CA ASN A 116 -4.46 19.94 2.91
C ASN A 116 -3.03 20.15 2.38
N GLY A 117 -2.85 19.96 1.09
CA GLY A 117 -1.58 20.30 0.46
C GLY A 117 -1.21 21.78 0.64
N SER A 118 0.08 22.07 0.61
CA SER A 118 0.64 23.41 0.86
C SER A 118 0.13 24.48 -0.11
N LYS A 119 -0.32 24.07 -1.29
CA LYS A 119 -0.95 24.96 -2.29
C LYS A 119 -2.41 24.55 -2.48
N ALA A 120 -3.30 25.52 -2.57
CA ALA A 120 -4.75 25.31 -2.71
C ALA A 120 -5.17 24.37 -3.87
N LYS A 121 -4.30 24.16 -4.85
CA LYS A 121 -4.55 23.28 -6.01
C LYS A 121 -4.11 21.83 -5.81
N GLU A 122 -3.35 21.53 -4.74
CA GLU A 122 -2.76 20.20 -4.52
C GLU A 122 -3.77 19.18 -3.99
N GLY A 123 -4.81 19.65 -3.31
CA GLY A 123 -5.83 18.78 -2.72
C GLY A 123 -5.36 18.13 -1.42
N ILE A 124 -6.04 17.06 -1.03
CA ILE A 124 -5.73 16.32 0.19
C ILE A 124 -4.49 15.46 -0.01
N LYS A 125 -3.61 15.48 0.97
CA LYS A 125 -2.43 14.63 1.08
C LYS A 125 -2.64 13.59 2.17
N VAL A 126 -2.11 12.40 1.93
CA VAL A 126 -1.93 11.36 2.94
C VAL A 126 -0.52 11.49 3.49
N VAL A 127 -0.40 11.67 4.79
CA VAL A 127 0.89 11.85 5.46
C VAL A 127 1.27 10.57 6.18
N LEU A 128 2.37 9.96 5.74
CA LEU A 128 2.99 8.86 6.45
C LEU A 128 3.95 9.40 7.50
N ARG A 129 3.87 8.84 8.69
CA ARG A 129 4.62 9.30 9.86
C ARG A 129 5.79 8.37 10.17
N GLY A 130 6.99 8.90 10.08
CA GLY A 130 8.21 8.25 10.53
C GLY A 130 8.55 8.56 11.98
N THR A 131 9.71 8.08 12.44
CA THR A 131 10.31 8.49 13.71
C THR A 131 11.00 9.86 13.57
N ASP A 132 11.33 10.47 14.69
CA ASP A 132 12.12 11.71 14.76
C ASP A 132 11.55 12.88 13.93
N GLY A 133 10.23 12.94 13.81
CA GLY A 133 9.53 14.01 13.10
C GLY A 133 9.54 13.86 11.57
N VAL A 134 9.94 12.72 11.04
CA VAL A 134 9.84 12.44 9.59
C VAL A 134 8.37 12.36 9.18
N LEU A 135 8.02 13.17 8.18
CA LEU A 135 6.70 13.19 7.55
C LEU A 135 6.87 13.05 6.04
N VAL A 136 6.11 12.17 5.43
CA VAL A 136 6.10 11.94 3.98
C VAL A 136 4.70 12.23 3.44
N GLU A 137 4.58 13.34 2.71
CA GLU A 137 3.33 13.71 2.04
C GLU A 137 3.19 12.95 0.73
N SER A 138 2.06 12.28 0.57
CA SER A 138 1.75 11.50 -0.63
C SER A 138 0.34 11.78 -1.13
N VAL A 139 0.02 11.31 -2.33
CA VAL A 139 -1.32 11.37 -2.92
C VAL A 139 -1.88 9.96 -3.03
N SER A 140 -3.12 9.77 -2.57
CA SER A 140 -3.86 8.53 -2.79
C SER A 140 -4.93 8.72 -3.86
N PRO A 141 -5.06 7.78 -4.82
CA PRO A 141 -6.11 7.84 -5.84
C PRO A 141 -7.50 7.53 -5.29
N TRP A 142 -7.62 7.04 -4.06
CA TRP A 142 -8.90 6.91 -3.37
C TRP A 142 -9.56 8.26 -3.08
N LEU A 143 -8.77 9.35 -3.00
CA LEU A 143 -9.24 10.65 -2.55
C LEU A 143 -9.28 11.65 -3.72
N LYS A 144 -10.41 12.32 -3.88
CA LYS A 144 -10.53 13.53 -4.68
C LYS A 144 -9.85 14.70 -3.97
N LYS A 145 -9.59 15.78 -4.68
CA LYS A 145 -8.96 16.98 -4.11
C LYS A 145 -9.69 17.59 -2.92
N ASN A 146 -10.99 17.36 -2.80
CA ASN A 146 -11.82 17.84 -1.68
C ASN A 146 -11.90 16.85 -0.52
N GLY A 147 -11.18 15.72 -0.58
CA GLY A 147 -11.16 14.67 0.43
C GLY A 147 -12.30 13.65 0.34
N SER A 148 -13.24 13.79 -0.59
CA SER A 148 -14.25 12.74 -0.82
C SER A 148 -13.65 11.58 -1.60
N PHE A 149 -14.24 10.40 -1.46
CA PHE A 149 -13.78 9.22 -2.18
C PHE A 149 -14.06 9.28 -3.68
N THR A 150 -13.19 8.68 -4.46
CA THR A 150 -13.35 8.55 -5.93
C THR A 150 -14.36 7.50 -6.31
N THR A 151 -14.57 6.49 -5.46
CA THR A 151 -15.53 5.40 -5.63
C THR A 151 -16.10 4.96 -4.28
N GLU A 152 -17.33 4.48 -4.28
CA GLU A 152 -17.99 3.91 -3.10
C GLU A 152 -17.50 2.49 -2.79
N ILE A 153 -17.06 1.74 -3.80
CA ILE A 153 -16.53 0.38 -3.65
C ILE A 153 -15.09 0.47 -3.14
N GLY A 154 -14.82 -0.20 -2.02
CA GLY A 154 -13.48 -0.37 -1.47
C GLY A 154 -12.73 -1.54 -2.10
N SER A 155 -11.66 -1.98 -1.46
CA SER A 155 -10.92 -3.19 -1.84
C SER A 155 -11.31 -4.41 -1.01
N TYR A 156 -11.82 -4.21 0.19
CA TYR A 156 -12.21 -5.26 1.14
C TYR A 156 -13.64 -4.99 1.63
N PHE A 157 -14.45 -6.05 1.72
CA PHE A 157 -15.83 -5.95 2.21
C PHE A 157 -16.00 -6.81 3.46
N PHE A 158 -16.28 -6.16 4.57
CA PHE A 158 -16.44 -6.84 5.86
C PHE A 158 -17.61 -6.25 6.66
N ASP A 159 -18.40 -7.12 7.27
CA ASP A 159 -19.56 -6.76 8.11
C ASP A 159 -20.49 -5.72 7.48
N GLY A 160 -20.75 -5.87 6.17
CA GLY A 160 -21.64 -4.98 5.41
C GLY A 160 -21.01 -3.65 4.99
N ASN A 161 -19.72 -3.42 5.25
CA ASN A 161 -19.03 -2.19 4.95
C ASN A 161 -17.84 -2.40 4.00
N TRP A 162 -17.57 -1.39 3.18
CA TRP A 162 -16.39 -1.33 2.36
C TRP A 162 -15.23 -0.67 3.11
N GLU A 163 -14.09 -1.35 3.14
CA GLU A 163 -12.82 -0.80 3.62
C GLU A 163 -11.85 -0.57 2.46
N ARG A 164 -10.98 0.43 2.57
CA ARG A 164 -9.99 0.82 1.57
C ARG A 164 -8.59 0.55 2.10
N ILE A 165 -8.37 -0.72 2.50
CA ILE A 165 -7.13 -1.16 3.16
C ILE A 165 -6.00 -1.49 2.19
N ASP A 166 -6.34 -1.78 0.92
CA ASP A 166 -5.35 -1.83 -0.15
C ASP A 166 -5.18 -0.43 -0.74
N ASN A 167 -3.95 0.03 -0.85
CA ASN A 167 -3.68 1.42 -1.22
C ASN A 167 -2.58 1.54 -2.29
N PHE A 168 -2.66 2.65 -3.02
CA PHE A 168 -1.55 3.29 -3.72
C PHE A 168 -1.30 4.66 -3.10
N PHE A 169 -0.05 4.94 -2.79
CA PHE A 169 0.40 6.27 -2.41
C PHE A 169 1.50 6.71 -3.37
N PHE A 170 1.37 7.91 -3.91
CA PHE A 170 2.25 8.44 -4.94
C PHE A 170 3.03 9.65 -4.44
N LEU A 171 4.32 9.68 -4.78
CA LEU A 171 5.19 10.84 -4.61
C LEU A 171 5.89 11.15 -5.94
N GLY A 172 6.27 12.41 -6.11
CA GLY A 172 6.91 12.89 -7.34
C GLY A 172 5.90 13.22 -8.42
N ASP A 173 6.38 13.36 -9.64
CA ASP A 173 5.57 13.77 -10.79
C ASP A 173 4.82 12.56 -11.39
N ILE A 174 3.74 12.17 -10.72
CA ILE A 174 2.86 11.08 -11.13
C ILE A 174 1.46 11.63 -11.39
N VAL A 175 0.95 11.38 -12.58
CA VAL A 175 -0.44 11.68 -12.94
C VAL A 175 -1.25 10.39 -12.96
N VAL A 176 -2.32 10.34 -12.17
CA VAL A 176 -3.27 9.22 -12.17
C VAL A 176 -4.28 9.44 -13.30
N ASN A 177 -4.29 8.55 -14.26
CA ASN A 177 -5.19 8.57 -15.41
C ASN A 177 -6.50 7.83 -15.13
N SER A 178 -6.40 6.66 -14.49
CA SER A 178 -7.56 5.89 -14.02
C SER A 178 -7.22 5.10 -12.76
N PHE A 179 -8.25 4.88 -11.92
CA PHE A 179 -8.14 4.09 -10.70
C PHE A 179 -9.46 3.46 -10.32
N GLY A 180 -9.43 2.25 -9.78
CA GLY A 180 -10.58 1.58 -9.20
C GLY A 180 -10.32 0.13 -8.81
N SER A 181 -11.30 -0.45 -8.13
CA SER A 181 -11.32 -1.88 -7.81
C SER A 181 -11.82 -2.68 -9.02
N VAL A 182 -11.22 -3.85 -9.26
CA VAL A 182 -11.60 -4.75 -10.34
C VAL A 182 -12.70 -5.69 -9.82
N THR A 183 -13.91 -5.55 -10.37
CA THR A 183 -15.12 -6.23 -9.88
C THR A 183 -15.67 -7.28 -10.85
N GLU A 184 -14.98 -7.54 -11.97
CA GLU A 184 -15.44 -8.52 -12.95
C GLU A 184 -15.34 -9.95 -12.40
N PRO A 185 -16.29 -10.86 -12.78
CA PRO A 185 -16.17 -12.28 -12.47
C PRO A 185 -14.86 -12.89 -12.99
N PRO A 186 -14.24 -13.82 -12.26
CA PRO A 186 -14.69 -14.48 -11.02
C PRO A 186 -14.25 -13.78 -9.73
N LEU A 187 -13.75 -12.53 -9.79
CA LEU A 187 -13.18 -11.82 -8.65
C LEU A 187 -14.24 -11.34 -7.66
N ALA A 188 -15.42 -10.98 -8.18
CA ALA A 188 -16.56 -10.53 -7.40
C ALA A 188 -17.87 -11.17 -7.85
N ASP A 189 -18.88 -11.09 -7.00
CA ASP A 189 -20.25 -11.47 -7.31
C ASP A 189 -21.01 -10.33 -8.05
N GLU A 190 -22.29 -10.55 -8.31
CA GLU A 190 -23.18 -9.58 -8.97
C GLU A 190 -23.38 -8.27 -8.18
N LYS A 191 -23.04 -8.27 -6.87
CA LYS A 191 -23.08 -7.11 -5.99
C LYS A 191 -21.70 -6.45 -5.84
N SER A 192 -20.73 -6.86 -6.64
CA SER A 192 -19.32 -6.43 -6.55
C SER A 192 -18.61 -6.86 -5.27
N ILE A 193 -19.17 -7.81 -4.49
CA ILE A 193 -18.52 -8.31 -3.27
C ILE A 193 -17.45 -9.33 -3.67
N PRO A 194 -16.20 -9.21 -3.12
CA PRO A 194 -15.12 -10.12 -3.44
C PRO A 194 -15.48 -11.57 -3.06
N GLN A 195 -15.03 -12.50 -3.90
CA GLN A 195 -15.27 -13.92 -3.70
C GLN A 195 -14.03 -14.59 -3.13
N GLY A 196 -13.98 -14.68 -1.79
CA GLY A 196 -12.91 -15.33 -1.07
C GLY A 196 -12.68 -16.77 -1.52
N TYR A 197 -11.42 -17.21 -1.59
CA TYR A 197 -11.10 -18.57 -1.98
C TYR A 197 -11.61 -19.59 -0.96
N ASN A 198 -12.39 -20.55 -1.43
CA ASN A 198 -12.89 -21.65 -0.63
C ASN A 198 -12.16 -22.96 -1.01
N ILE A 199 -11.32 -23.43 -0.08
CA ILE A 199 -10.50 -24.64 -0.28
C ILE A 199 -11.32 -25.92 -0.45
N TYR A 200 -12.57 -25.97 0.03
CA TYR A 200 -13.42 -27.16 -0.05
C TYR A 200 -14.13 -27.28 -1.39
N THR A 201 -14.39 -26.15 -2.06
CA THR A 201 -15.09 -26.10 -3.35
C THR A 201 -14.18 -25.71 -4.50
N ASP A 202 -12.92 -25.39 -4.22
CA ASP A 202 -11.94 -24.89 -5.19
C ASP A 202 -12.49 -23.72 -6.03
N SER A 203 -13.17 -22.79 -5.34
CA SER A 203 -13.83 -21.65 -5.97
C SER A 203 -13.53 -20.35 -5.26
N GLY A 204 -13.75 -19.22 -5.94
CA GLY A 204 -13.36 -17.89 -5.47
C GLY A 204 -11.88 -17.61 -5.74
N CYS A 205 -11.46 -16.39 -5.42
CA CYS A 205 -10.10 -15.91 -5.68
C CYS A 205 -9.47 -15.31 -4.43
N SER A 206 -10.09 -14.27 -3.89
CA SER A 206 -9.60 -13.50 -2.73
C SER A 206 -10.77 -12.82 -2.06
N ASP A 207 -10.67 -12.59 -0.76
CA ASP A 207 -11.56 -11.71 0.01
C ASP A 207 -11.25 -10.22 -0.20
N HIS A 208 -10.23 -9.90 -1.01
CA HIS A 208 -9.92 -8.57 -1.49
C HIS A 208 -10.16 -8.47 -3.00
N LEU A 209 -10.64 -7.30 -3.45
CA LEU A 209 -10.67 -6.94 -4.86
C LEU A 209 -9.29 -6.43 -5.30
N PRO A 210 -8.79 -6.87 -6.48
CA PRO A 210 -7.60 -6.26 -7.04
C PRO A 210 -7.84 -4.78 -7.35
N LEU A 211 -6.83 -3.95 -7.09
CA LEU A 211 -6.83 -2.55 -7.50
C LEU A 211 -6.11 -2.39 -8.84
N LYS A 212 -6.69 -1.60 -9.72
CA LYS A 212 -6.08 -1.17 -10.97
C LYS A 212 -5.84 0.33 -10.97
N CYS A 213 -4.62 0.72 -11.31
CA CYS A 213 -4.26 2.12 -11.46
C CYS A 213 -3.43 2.32 -12.73
N GLU A 214 -3.83 3.25 -13.56
CA GLU A 214 -3.07 3.70 -14.72
C GLU A 214 -2.43 5.05 -14.39
N ILE A 215 -1.11 5.11 -14.52
CA ILE A 215 -0.32 6.31 -14.19
C ILE A 215 0.54 6.74 -15.37
N ILE A 216 0.84 8.02 -15.40
CA ILE A 216 1.84 8.65 -16.28
C ILE A 216 2.94 9.20 -15.37
N ILE A 217 4.17 8.88 -15.69
CA ILE A 217 5.37 9.34 -14.99
C ILE A 217 6.25 10.15 -15.93
#